data_796a69d75181e28a0f1a46e080c79897
#
_entry.id   796a69d75181e28a0f1a46e080c79897
#
_cell.length_a   1.000
_cell.length_b   1.000
_cell.length_c   1.000
_cell.angle_alpha   90.00
_cell.angle_beta   90.00
_cell.angle_gamma   90.00
#
_symmetry.space_group_name_H-M   'P 1'
#
loop_
_entity.id
_entity.type
_entity.pdbx_description
1 polymer ?
#
loop_
_entity_poly.entity_id
_entity_poly.type
_entity_poly.pdbx_seq_one_letter_code
_entity_poly.pdbx_strand_id
1 'polypeptide(L)'
;ELYFDTPDEYYSVYTQPPSFLPSVVMLREYWLTTDIKQFYGSYFVQVGVLLMNMHKHRIGVFNIPLIKGRIPNDQWQEDGSKLFAIMTGDLVAKNIAFKLNKALPYRIFQRDKLRYSLNFLFLLNKSRATGLIPSSRNSIQLKAVFGNSLVYYFYILPLLNLNVKVLELLSISLSFVKKLMLKITRIKNLRQ
;
A
#
# COMPACT_ATOMS: atom_id res chain seq x y z
N GLU A 1 13.04 -0.72 -23.52
CA GLU A 1 13.60 -0.27 -22.25
C GLU A 1 13.28 1.20 -22.05
N LEU A 2 12.94 1.59 -20.84
CA LEU A 2 12.73 2.96 -20.45
C LEU A 2 13.73 3.30 -19.36
N TYR A 3 14.29 4.50 -19.41
CA TYR A 3 15.23 5.00 -18.41
C TYR A 3 14.74 6.33 -17.84
N PHE A 4 14.90 6.49 -16.54
CA PHE A 4 14.51 7.67 -15.78
C PHE A 4 15.72 8.16 -14.99
N ASP A 5 16.03 9.43 -15.08
CA ASP A 5 17.16 10.02 -14.36
C ASP A 5 16.78 10.40 -12.92
N THR A 6 15.50 10.59 -12.67
CA THR A 6 14.99 10.96 -11.35
C THR A 6 13.79 10.12 -10.90
N PRO A 7 13.57 9.99 -9.58
CA PRO A 7 12.34 9.38 -9.07
C PRO A 7 11.06 10.07 -9.55
N ASP A 8 11.06 11.38 -9.72
CA ASP A 8 9.90 12.14 -10.19
C ASP A 8 9.52 11.78 -11.63
N GLU A 9 10.50 11.62 -12.52
CA GLU A 9 10.27 11.13 -13.87
C GLU A 9 9.68 9.70 -13.86
N TYR A 10 10.26 8.80 -13.07
CA TYR A 10 9.72 7.45 -12.90
C TYR A 10 8.26 7.49 -12.46
N TYR A 11 7.93 8.26 -11.40
CA TYR A 11 6.59 8.38 -10.87
C TYR A 11 5.62 9.18 -11.74
N SER A 12 6.09 9.89 -12.74
CA SER A 12 5.23 10.51 -13.76
C SER A 12 4.58 9.46 -14.67
N VAL A 13 5.25 8.34 -14.89
CA VAL A 13 4.82 7.20 -15.72
C VAL A 13 4.25 6.08 -14.86
N TYR A 14 5.00 5.66 -13.85
CA TYR A 14 4.61 4.57 -12.95
C TYR A 14 4.12 5.10 -11.62
N THR A 15 2.92 4.72 -11.27
CA THR A 15 2.26 5.23 -10.06
C THR A 15 2.72 4.56 -8.76
N GLN A 16 3.48 3.49 -8.84
CA GLN A 16 3.95 2.73 -7.68
C GLN A 16 5.36 2.17 -7.91
N PRO A 17 6.20 2.08 -6.86
CA PRO A 17 7.45 1.32 -6.97
C PRO A 17 7.11 -0.16 -7.16
N PRO A 18 7.99 -0.93 -7.82
CA PRO A 18 7.82 -2.37 -7.91
C PRO A 18 7.91 -2.98 -6.51
N SER A 19 6.85 -3.64 -6.07
CA SER A 19 6.78 -4.30 -4.76
C SER A 19 7.07 -5.80 -4.82
N PHE A 20 6.96 -6.39 -6.02
CA PHE A 20 7.24 -7.80 -6.24
C PHE A 20 8.75 -8.03 -6.30
N LEU A 21 9.31 -8.71 -5.30
CA LEU A 21 10.76 -8.88 -5.14
C LEU A 21 11.48 -9.37 -6.41
N PRO A 22 11.00 -10.41 -7.14
CA PRO A 22 11.64 -10.88 -8.36
C PRO A 22 11.66 -9.87 -9.51
N SER A 23 10.85 -8.81 -9.45
CA SER A 23 10.80 -7.75 -10.48
C SER A 23 11.81 -6.62 -10.25
N VAL A 24 12.57 -6.68 -9.15
CA VAL A 24 13.50 -5.63 -8.77
C VAL A 24 14.93 -6.15 -8.85
N VAL A 25 15.73 -5.50 -9.68
CA VAL A 25 17.18 -5.69 -9.71
C VAL A 25 17.81 -4.40 -9.20
N MET A 26 18.66 -4.51 -8.20
CA MET A 26 19.36 -3.37 -7.62
C MET A 26 20.80 -3.71 -7.31
N LEU A 27 21.65 -2.70 -7.22
CA LEU A 27 23.05 -2.88 -6.86
C LEU A 27 23.16 -3.48 -5.46
N ARG A 28 24.07 -4.47 -5.30
CA ARG A 28 24.35 -5.10 -4.00
C ARG A 28 24.75 -4.07 -2.95
N GLU A 29 25.45 -3.03 -3.36
CA GLU A 29 25.86 -1.93 -2.48
C GLU A 29 24.68 -1.28 -1.76
N TYR A 30 23.52 -1.16 -2.41
CA TYR A 30 22.32 -0.60 -1.76
C TYR A 30 21.88 -1.40 -0.54
N TRP A 31 21.96 -2.73 -0.61
CA TRP A 31 21.69 -3.59 0.53
C TRP A 31 22.72 -3.43 1.64
N LEU A 32 24.00 -3.26 1.30
CA LEU A 32 25.09 -3.20 2.27
C LEU A 32 25.15 -1.83 2.97
N THR A 33 24.75 -0.76 2.29
CA THR A 33 24.85 0.62 2.81
C THR A 33 23.54 1.13 3.42
N THR A 34 22.42 0.50 3.16
CA THR A 34 21.12 0.90 3.75
C THR A 34 20.93 0.22 5.10
N ASP A 35 20.59 0.99 6.12
CA ASP A 35 20.15 0.41 7.39
C ASP A 35 18.78 -0.24 7.22
N ILE A 36 18.79 -1.54 6.91
CA ILE A 36 17.58 -2.33 6.65
C ILE A 36 16.75 -2.58 7.90
N LYS A 37 17.32 -2.43 9.11
CA LYS A 37 16.63 -2.72 10.39
C LYS A 37 15.40 -1.83 10.58
N GLN A 38 15.46 -0.59 10.10
CA GLN A 38 14.33 0.34 10.16
C GLN A 38 13.08 -0.12 9.37
N PHE A 39 13.26 -1.02 8.39
CA PHE A 39 12.17 -1.59 7.59
C PHE A 39 11.65 -2.93 8.12
N TYR A 40 12.24 -3.45 9.20
CA TYR A 40 11.80 -4.73 9.78
C TYR A 40 10.36 -4.67 10.25
N GLY A 41 9.60 -5.69 9.86
CA GLY A 41 8.17 -5.79 10.15
C GLY A 41 7.26 -5.05 9.19
N SER A 42 7.82 -4.41 8.15
CA SER A 42 7.01 -3.84 7.06
C SER A 42 6.63 -4.87 5.99
N TYR A 43 7.23 -6.05 5.98
CA TYR A 43 7.21 -7.05 4.90
C TYR A 43 7.83 -6.57 3.57
N PHE A 44 8.26 -5.32 3.48
CA PHE A 44 8.73 -4.67 2.25
C PHE A 44 10.11 -4.03 2.42
N VAL A 45 11.03 -4.74 3.06
CA VAL A 45 12.42 -4.26 3.25
C VAL A 45 13.04 -3.88 1.90
N GLN A 46 12.81 -4.69 0.85
CA GLN A 46 13.31 -4.43 -0.50
C GLN A 46 12.76 -3.12 -1.10
N VAL A 47 11.49 -2.81 -0.87
CA VAL A 47 10.90 -1.54 -1.30
C VAL A 47 11.54 -0.38 -0.56
N GLY A 48 11.78 -0.55 0.74
CA GLY A 48 12.49 0.44 1.55
C GLY A 48 13.90 0.72 1.02
N VAL A 49 14.69 -0.33 0.77
CA VAL A 49 16.04 -0.22 0.19
C VAL A 49 16.01 0.46 -1.18
N LEU A 50 15.08 0.06 -2.05
CA LEU A 50 14.90 0.67 -3.36
C LEU A 50 14.61 2.17 -3.24
N LEU A 51 13.60 2.55 -2.45
CA LEU A 51 13.19 3.95 -2.26
C LEU A 51 14.32 4.82 -1.68
N MET A 52 15.12 4.26 -0.76
CA MET A 52 16.27 4.98 -0.20
C MET A 52 17.38 5.28 -1.21
N ASN A 53 17.43 4.54 -2.32
CA ASN A 53 18.54 4.62 -3.28
C ASN A 53 18.12 5.06 -4.69
N MET A 54 16.84 5.19 -4.99
CA MET A 54 16.33 5.57 -6.33
C MET A 54 16.90 6.90 -6.86
N HIS A 55 17.31 7.80 -5.97
CA HIS A 55 17.88 9.10 -6.36
C HIS A 55 19.36 9.06 -6.70
N LYS A 56 20.04 7.93 -6.47
CA LYS A 56 21.50 7.82 -6.66
C LYS A 56 21.89 7.46 -8.09
N HIS A 57 21.01 6.78 -8.82
CA HIS A 57 21.29 6.25 -10.13
C HIS A 57 20.06 6.27 -11.02
N ARG A 58 20.27 6.13 -12.32
CA ARG A 58 19.20 5.97 -13.30
C ARG A 58 18.34 4.73 -12.98
N ILE A 59 17.06 4.87 -13.21
CA ILE A 59 16.08 3.80 -13.02
C ILE A 59 15.78 3.22 -14.41
N GLY A 60 16.17 1.97 -14.64
CA GLY A 60 15.82 1.25 -15.85
C GLY A 60 14.54 0.41 -15.64
N VAL A 61 13.64 0.45 -16.60
CA VAL A 61 12.44 -0.38 -16.63
C VAL A 61 12.41 -1.19 -17.91
N PHE A 62 12.36 -2.52 -17.77
CA PHE A 62 12.18 -3.44 -18.88
C PHE A 62 10.69 -3.53 -19.21
N ASN A 63 10.34 -3.16 -20.45
CA ASN A 63 8.97 -3.20 -20.95
C ASN A 63 8.55 -4.60 -21.47
N ILE A 64 9.33 -5.62 -21.13
CA ILE A 64 9.09 -7.02 -21.50
C ILE A 64 8.82 -7.79 -20.21
N PRO A 65 7.79 -8.63 -20.13
CA PRO A 65 7.54 -9.47 -18.96
C PRO A 65 8.63 -10.55 -18.85
N LEU A 66 9.63 -10.29 -17.99
CA LEU A 66 10.73 -11.23 -17.73
C LEU A 66 10.35 -12.32 -16.71
N ILE A 67 9.27 -12.11 -15.97
CA ILE A 67 8.86 -12.98 -14.87
C ILE A 67 7.39 -13.31 -15.03
N LYS A 68 7.07 -14.61 -14.98
CA LYS A 68 5.69 -15.10 -14.93
C LYS A 68 5.35 -15.47 -13.48
N GLY A 69 4.33 -14.81 -12.93
CA GLY A 69 3.70 -15.25 -11.69
C GLY A 69 2.97 -16.58 -11.91
N ARG A 70 3.02 -17.50 -10.94
CA ARG A 70 2.13 -18.66 -10.94
C ARG A 70 0.72 -18.22 -10.53
N ILE A 71 -0.20 -18.27 -11.48
CA ILE A 71 -1.63 -18.24 -11.21
C ILE A 71 -2.06 -19.71 -11.38
N PRO A 72 -2.60 -20.43 -10.41
CA PRO A 72 -3.60 -20.01 -9.43
C PRO A 72 -3.19 -20.15 -7.95
N ASN A 73 -1.94 -20.23 -7.61
CA ASN A 73 -1.53 -20.35 -6.20
C ASN A 73 -1.53 -19.00 -5.47
N ASP A 74 -2.47 -18.15 -5.78
CA ASP A 74 -2.57 -16.82 -5.18
C ASP A 74 -3.25 -16.89 -3.80
N GLN A 75 -2.64 -17.69 -2.90
CA GLN A 75 -3.04 -17.76 -1.48
C GLN A 75 -3.12 -16.36 -0.82
N TRP A 76 -2.46 -15.36 -1.45
CA TRP A 76 -2.49 -13.98 -1.01
C TRP A 76 -3.85 -13.30 -1.20
N GLN A 77 -4.61 -13.69 -2.25
CA GLN A 77 -5.93 -13.11 -2.51
C GLN A 77 -7.01 -13.71 -1.61
N GLU A 78 -6.87 -14.97 -1.23
CA GLU A 78 -7.81 -15.67 -0.36
C GLU A 78 -7.63 -15.31 1.12
N ASP A 79 -6.39 -15.02 1.53
CA ASP A 79 -6.04 -14.68 2.89
C ASP A 79 -6.10 -13.16 3.13
N GLY A 80 -7.27 -12.70 3.55
CA GLY A 80 -7.49 -11.27 3.84
C GLY A 80 -6.56 -10.69 4.90
N SER A 81 -5.98 -11.52 5.77
CA SER A 81 -5.03 -11.10 6.79
C SER A 81 -3.69 -10.73 6.18
N LYS A 82 -3.24 -11.52 5.22
CA LYS A 82 -2.02 -11.24 4.47
C LYS A 82 -2.19 -9.96 3.66
N LEU A 83 -3.34 -9.77 3.01
CA LEU A 83 -3.63 -8.54 2.28
C LEU A 83 -3.55 -7.30 3.18
N PHE A 84 -4.13 -7.34 4.38
CA PHE A 84 -4.03 -6.26 5.35
C PHE A 84 -2.58 -5.99 5.74
N ALA A 85 -1.82 -7.03 6.09
CA ALA A 85 -0.42 -6.93 6.48
C ALA A 85 0.45 -6.38 5.34
N ILE A 86 0.23 -6.85 4.10
CA ILE A 86 0.96 -6.40 2.92
C ILE A 86 0.70 -4.92 2.65
N MET A 87 -0.56 -4.49 2.58
CA MET A 87 -0.87 -3.09 2.27
C MET A 87 -0.45 -2.14 3.40
N THR A 88 -0.56 -2.57 4.65
CA THR A 88 -0.05 -1.80 5.79
C THR A 88 1.47 -1.72 5.75
N GLY A 89 2.14 -2.84 5.49
CA GLY A 89 3.59 -2.92 5.41
C GLY A 89 4.19 -2.09 4.27
N ASP A 90 3.58 -2.11 3.09
CA ASP A 90 3.98 -1.28 1.96
C ASP A 90 3.88 0.22 2.32
N LEU A 91 2.76 0.64 2.92
CA LEU A 91 2.56 2.01 3.34
C LEU A 91 3.55 2.43 4.44
N VAL A 92 3.87 1.53 5.36
CA VAL A 92 4.87 1.76 6.42
C VAL A 92 6.27 1.93 5.83
N ALA A 93 6.69 1.05 4.91
CA ALA A 93 7.99 1.16 4.24
C ALA A 93 8.14 2.49 3.48
N LYS A 94 7.09 2.90 2.75
CA LYS A 94 7.02 4.19 2.06
C LYS A 94 7.10 5.37 3.03
N ASN A 95 6.43 5.30 4.17
CA ASN A 95 6.48 6.36 5.19
C ASN A 95 7.88 6.51 5.80
N ILE A 96 8.56 5.40 6.06
CA ILE A 96 9.93 5.42 6.57
C ILE A 96 10.87 6.05 5.54
N ALA A 97 10.84 5.57 4.30
CA ALA A 97 11.66 6.12 3.22
C ALA A 97 11.38 7.60 2.97
N PHE A 98 10.12 8.02 2.98
CA PHE A 98 9.73 9.42 2.82
C PHE A 98 10.29 10.31 3.93
N LYS A 99 10.26 9.86 5.19
CA LYS A 99 10.78 10.61 6.32
C LYS A 99 12.30 10.75 6.30
N LEU A 100 13.00 9.73 5.82
CA LEU A 100 14.45 9.69 5.87
C LEU A 100 15.12 10.50 4.75
N ASN A 101 14.68 10.35 3.53
CA ASN A 101 15.35 10.97 2.39
C ASN A 101 14.44 11.68 1.38
N LYS A 102 13.13 11.63 1.61
CA LYS A 102 12.12 12.21 0.72
C LYS A 102 12.21 11.73 -0.75
N ALA A 103 12.82 10.57 -0.98
CA ALA A 103 12.96 10.00 -2.32
C ALA A 103 11.61 9.64 -2.96
N LEU A 104 10.60 9.39 -2.14
CA LEU A 104 9.23 9.23 -2.60
C LEU A 104 8.57 10.61 -2.72
N PRO A 105 8.09 11.03 -3.91
CA PRO A 105 7.40 12.31 -4.06
C PRO A 105 6.21 12.44 -3.12
N TYR A 106 6.06 13.60 -2.50
CA TYR A 106 4.98 13.87 -1.54
C TYR A 106 3.60 13.54 -2.09
N ARG A 107 3.32 13.92 -3.36
CA ARG A 107 2.05 13.63 -4.05
C ARG A 107 1.73 12.13 -4.12
N ILE A 108 2.75 11.31 -4.36
CA ILE A 108 2.61 9.85 -4.46
C ILE A 108 2.29 9.26 -3.08
N PHE A 109 3.05 9.68 -2.07
CA PHE A 109 2.80 9.23 -0.70
C PHE A 109 1.41 9.62 -0.18
N GLN A 110 0.96 10.85 -0.44
CA GLN A 110 -0.38 11.29 -0.05
C GLN A 110 -1.49 10.54 -0.78
N ARG A 111 -1.32 10.26 -2.06
CA ARG A 111 -2.25 9.45 -2.84
C ARG A 111 -2.36 8.03 -2.28
N ASP A 112 -1.23 7.41 -1.94
CA ASP A 112 -1.20 6.06 -1.38
C ASP A 112 -1.83 6.02 0.02
N LYS A 113 -1.61 7.04 0.84
CA LYS A 113 -2.33 7.21 2.13
C LYS A 113 -3.83 7.32 1.93
N LEU A 114 -4.27 8.13 0.98
CA LEU A 114 -5.70 8.28 0.67
C LEU A 114 -6.29 6.96 0.18
N ARG A 115 -5.62 6.29 -0.77
CA ARG A 115 -6.05 4.99 -1.29
C ARG A 115 -6.16 3.94 -0.18
N TYR A 116 -5.18 3.89 0.71
CA TYR A 116 -5.22 3.01 1.87
C TYR A 116 -6.40 3.32 2.78
N SER A 117 -6.63 4.60 3.10
CA SER A 117 -7.75 5.03 3.93
C SER A 117 -9.10 4.61 3.33
N LEU A 118 -9.31 4.82 2.03
CA LEU A 118 -10.55 4.44 1.34
C LEU A 118 -10.80 2.93 1.34
N ASN A 119 -9.74 2.13 1.35
CA ASN A 119 -9.85 0.67 1.38
C ASN A 119 -9.75 0.09 2.79
N PHE A 120 -9.49 0.90 3.81
CA PHE A 120 -9.16 0.44 5.15
C PHE A 120 -10.24 -0.45 5.77
N LEU A 121 -11.51 -0.03 5.68
CA LEU A 121 -12.62 -0.83 6.20
C LEU A 121 -12.71 -2.20 5.53
N PHE A 122 -12.54 -2.24 4.20
CA PHE A 122 -12.57 -3.49 3.45
C PHE A 122 -11.39 -4.41 3.84
N LEU A 123 -10.20 -3.86 3.96
CA LEU A 123 -9.00 -4.60 4.38
C LEU A 123 -9.16 -5.15 5.79
N LEU A 124 -9.66 -4.32 6.70
CA LEU A 124 -9.89 -4.70 8.09
C LEU A 124 -10.94 -5.81 8.21
N ASN A 125 -12.04 -5.70 7.46
CA ASN A 125 -13.09 -6.71 7.45
C ASN A 125 -12.59 -8.05 6.89
N LYS A 126 -11.87 -8.02 5.76
CA LYS A 126 -11.22 -9.22 5.23
C LYS A 126 -10.23 -9.86 6.21
N SER A 127 -9.41 -9.05 6.88
CA SER A 127 -8.45 -9.55 7.88
C SER A 127 -9.16 -10.25 9.03
N ARG A 128 -10.22 -9.67 9.56
CA ARG A 128 -10.97 -10.25 10.68
C ARG A 128 -11.77 -11.48 10.31
N ALA A 129 -12.29 -11.55 9.08
CA ALA A 129 -12.98 -12.75 8.58
C ALA A 129 -12.07 -13.98 8.54
N THR A 130 -10.75 -13.79 8.45
CA THR A 130 -9.74 -14.85 8.53
C THR A 130 -9.21 -15.09 9.95
N GLY A 131 -9.85 -14.52 10.98
CA GLY A 131 -9.48 -14.69 12.38
C GLY A 131 -8.28 -13.87 12.85
N LEU A 132 -7.72 -13.01 11.99
CA LEU A 132 -6.60 -12.14 12.36
C LEU A 132 -7.10 -10.78 12.85
N ILE A 133 -6.93 -10.59 14.14
CA ILE A 133 -7.18 -9.30 14.78
C ILE A 133 -5.94 -8.43 14.56
N PRO A 134 -6.09 -7.18 14.05
CA PRO A 134 -4.97 -6.24 13.98
C PRO A 134 -4.31 -6.12 15.35
N SER A 135 -3.01 -6.36 15.41
CA SER A 135 -2.25 -6.28 16.65
C SER A 135 -2.06 -4.82 17.09
N SER A 136 -1.72 -4.62 18.35
CA SER A 136 -1.28 -3.32 18.87
C SER A 136 -0.15 -2.70 18.03
N ARG A 137 0.70 -3.54 17.44
CA ARG A 137 1.77 -3.15 16.52
C ARG A 137 1.22 -2.45 15.27
N ASN A 138 0.13 -2.96 14.67
CA ASN A 138 -0.48 -2.32 13.52
C ASN A 138 -1.03 -0.93 13.85
N SER A 139 -1.61 -0.76 15.04
CA SER A 139 -2.06 0.55 15.52
C SER A 139 -0.91 1.55 15.64
N ILE A 140 0.22 1.13 16.23
CA ILE A 140 1.42 1.97 16.34
C ILE A 140 1.97 2.34 14.95
N GLN A 141 2.05 1.38 14.03
CA GLN A 141 2.52 1.61 12.68
C GLN A 141 1.61 2.58 11.92
N LEU A 142 0.30 2.39 11.99
CA LEU A 142 -0.67 3.29 11.35
C LEU A 142 -0.63 4.70 11.96
N LYS A 143 -0.47 4.81 13.27
CA LYS A 143 -0.23 6.09 13.93
C LYS A 143 1.04 6.77 13.42
N ALA A 144 2.11 6.02 13.22
CA ALA A 144 3.36 6.55 12.68
C ALA A 144 3.21 7.09 11.24
N VAL A 145 2.35 6.46 10.42
CA VAL A 145 2.05 6.88 9.04
C VAL A 145 1.12 8.09 8.98
N PHE A 146 0.03 8.03 9.71
CA PHE A 146 -1.04 9.04 9.64
C PHE A 146 -0.80 10.21 10.61
N GLY A 147 0.07 10.03 11.60
CA GLY A 147 0.37 11.04 12.61
C GLY A 147 -0.88 11.48 13.39
N ASN A 148 -0.96 12.76 13.66
CA ASN A 148 -2.10 13.36 14.36
C ASN A 148 -3.20 13.82 13.38
N SER A 149 -3.41 13.12 12.28
CA SER A 149 -4.45 13.46 11.31
C SER A 149 -5.86 13.11 11.81
N LEU A 150 -6.83 13.90 11.39
CA LEU A 150 -8.27 13.62 11.66
C LEU A 150 -8.66 12.23 11.11
N VAL A 151 -8.08 11.81 9.98
CA VAL A 151 -8.31 10.48 9.40
C VAL A 151 -7.92 9.36 10.36
N TYR A 152 -6.81 9.53 11.09
CA TYR A 152 -6.40 8.52 12.07
C TYR A 152 -7.38 8.45 13.25
N TYR A 153 -7.69 9.58 13.87
CA TYR A 153 -8.50 9.61 15.10
C TYR A 153 -9.98 9.34 14.87
N PHE A 154 -10.56 9.86 13.78
CA PHE A 154 -12.00 9.77 13.53
C PHE A 154 -12.40 8.62 12.60
N TYR A 155 -11.46 7.99 11.92
CA TYR A 155 -11.76 6.90 11.00
C TYR A 155 -10.96 5.62 11.32
N ILE A 156 -9.63 5.66 11.27
CA ILE A 156 -8.79 4.46 11.41
C ILE A 156 -8.87 3.87 12.82
N LEU A 157 -8.62 4.68 13.83
CA LEU A 157 -8.58 4.25 15.23
C LEU A 157 -9.92 3.71 15.73
N PRO A 158 -11.08 4.38 15.47
CA PRO A 158 -12.38 3.81 15.82
C PRO A 158 -12.63 2.46 15.14
N LEU A 159 -12.34 2.34 13.83
CA LEU A 159 -12.53 1.08 13.10
C LEU A 159 -11.67 -0.06 13.65
N LEU A 160 -10.43 0.22 14.08
CA LEU A 160 -9.57 -0.78 14.71
C LEU A 160 -10.17 -1.35 16.00
N ASN A 161 -10.97 -0.58 16.71
CA ASN A 161 -11.55 -0.95 18.00
C ASN A 161 -12.99 -1.45 17.90
N LEU A 162 -13.63 -1.40 16.71
CA LEU A 162 -15.00 -1.88 16.55
C LEU A 162 -15.09 -3.40 16.63
N ASN A 163 -16.22 -3.87 17.13
CA ASN A 163 -16.56 -5.29 17.10
C ASN A 163 -16.71 -5.80 15.65
N VAL A 164 -16.37 -7.06 15.41
CA VAL A 164 -16.45 -7.71 14.09
C VAL A 164 -17.84 -7.59 13.47
N LYS A 165 -18.90 -7.84 14.23
CA LYS A 165 -20.30 -7.75 13.75
C LYS A 165 -20.65 -6.34 13.25
N VAL A 166 -20.19 -5.30 13.95
CA VAL A 166 -20.42 -3.91 13.55
C VAL A 166 -19.65 -3.56 12.27
N LEU A 167 -18.43 -4.06 12.13
CA LEU A 167 -17.64 -3.87 10.91
C LEU A 167 -18.27 -4.57 9.70
N GLU A 168 -18.82 -5.76 9.88
CA GLU A 168 -19.54 -6.50 8.83
C GLU A 168 -20.76 -5.71 8.36
N LEU A 169 -21.57 -5.20 9.28
CA LEU A 169 -22.74 -4.36 8.96
C LEU A 169 -22.33 -3.10 8.21
N LEU A 170 -21.30 -2.40 8.65
CA LEU A 170 -20.76 -1.22 7.96
C LEU A 170 -20.25 -1.56 6.57
N SER A 171 -19.57 -2.69 6.40
CA SER A 171 -19.05 -3.15 5.12
C SER A 171 -20.17 -3.47 4.12
N ILE A 172 -21.23 -4.14 4.58
CA ILE A 172 -22.42 -4.44 3.77
C ILE A 172 -23.12 -3.15 3.34
N SER A 173 -23.33 -2.22 4.28
CA SER A 173 -23.97 -0.92 4.03
C SER A 173 -23.20 -0.11 3.00
N LEU A 174 -21.88 -0.01 3.13
CA LEU A 174 -21.02 0.70 2.17
C LEU A 174 -20.99 0.02 0.79
N SER A 175 -20.99 -1.31 0.75
CA SER A 175 -21.09 -2.06 -0.52
C SER A 175 -22.39 -1.77 -1.25
N PHE A 176 -23.49 -1.69 -0.51
CA PHE A 176 -24.80 -1.33 -1.07
C PHE A 176 -24.80 0.10 -1.62
N VAL A 177 -24.33 1.08 -0.85
CA VAL A 177 -24.19 2.47 -1.28
C VAL A 177 -23.32 2.59 -2.53
N LYS A 178 -22.18 1.89 -2.58
CA LYS A 178 -21.29 1.87 -3.76
C LYS A 178 -21.99 1.31 -4.99
N LYS A 179 -22.74 0.21 -4.85
CA LYS A 179 -23.52 -0.36 -5.96
C LYS A 179 -24.61 0.59 -6.45
N LEU A 180 -25.26 1.29 -5.53
CA LEU A 180 -26.30 2.28 -5.87
C LEU A 180 -25.71 3.47 -6.64
N MET A 181 -24.58 4.00 -6.16
CA MET A 181 -23.86 5.10 -6.83
C MET A 181 -23.42 4.72 -8.24
N LEU A 182 -22.87 3.52 -8.42
CA LEU A 182 -22.48 3.02 -9.76
C LEU A 182 -23.68 2.90 -10.70
N LYS A 183 -24.84 2.44 -10.21
CA LYS A 183 -26.07 2.41 -11.03
C LYS A 183 -26.50 3.82 -11.43
N ILE A 184 -26.51 4.78 -10.52
CA ILE A 184 -26.88 6.18 -10.79
C ILE A 184 -25.94 6.79 -11.85
N THR A 185 -24.63 6.59 -11.71
CA THR A 185 -23.64 7.10 -12.66
C THR A 185 -23.85 6.48 -14.06
N ARG A 186 -24.13 5.17 -14.12
CA ARG A 186 -24.39 4.49 -15.38
C ARG A 186 -25.66 5.01 -16.08
N ILE A 187 -26.72 5.31 -15.32
CA ILE A 187 -27.96 5.89 -15.86
C ILE A 187 -27.71 7.31 -16.40
N LYS A 188 -26.89 8.12 -15.70
CA LYS A 188 -26.54 9.46 -16.20
C LYS A 188 -25.77 9.41 -17.51
N ASN A 189 -24.81 8.51 -17.65
CA ASN A 189 -24.01 8.36 -18.89
C ASN A 189 -24.81 7.79 -20.07
N LEU A 190 -25.95 7.13 -19.84
CA LEU A 190 -26.85 6.64 -20.91
C LEU A 190 -27.85 7.72 -21.39
N ARG A 191 -27.92 8.86 -20.70
CA ARG A 191 -28.82 9.98 -21.06
C ARG A 191 -28.08 11.16 -21.70
N GLN A 192 -26.78 11.06 -21.86
CA GLN A 192 -25.91 11.94 -22.66
C GLN A 192 -25.58 11.30 -23.99
#